data_21a0c6aaccc84d76bf22393f9a933ce0
#
_entry.id   21a0c6aaccc84d76bf22393f9a933ce0
#
_cell.length_a   1.000
_cell.length_b   1.000
_cell.length_c   1.000
_cell.angle_alpha   90.00
_cell.angle_beta   90.00
_cell.angle_gamma   90.00
#
_symmetry.space_group_name_H-M   'P 1'
#
loop_
_entity.id
_entity.type
_entity.pdbx_description
1 polymer ?
#
loop_
_entity_poly.entity_id
_entity_poly.type
_entity_poly.pdbx_seq_one_letter_code
_entity_poly.pdbx_strand_id
1 'polypeptide(L)'
;MSVEQRMSQVTERADVVFPAALMEEQVGNFLNWEHRVGRVNNVNRQPVTPMTDLRILAALADAFGSELGFRAAKQAFTDLTELGQWDGQRPAAPSDAPVAPADGVVLASWRELLDASQGNDYEIALRATARPALARVSRATAERLGLGDIARITVGEHTVILPVDPSDSMVDDVVWVPMNPSRTDRLWAAPGTPVTVSAVFADEGE
;
A
#
# COMPACT_ATOMS: atom_id res chain seq x y z
N MET A 1 13.78 15.27 -3.18
CA MET A 1 13.45 15.61 -1.78
C MET A 1 12.54 14.53 -1.22
N SER A 2 12.74 14.14 0.02
CA SER A 2 11.91 13.16 0.75
C SER A 2 11.63 13.67 2.17
N VAL A 3 10.46 13.35 2.70
CA VAL A 3 10.07 13.58 4.09
C VAL A 3 9.72 12.22 4.67
N GLU A 4 10.57 11.70 5.54
CA GLU A 4 10.51 10.31 5.98
C GLU A 4 10.87 10.17 7.45
N GLN A 5 10.28 9.17 8.09
CA GLN A 5 10.59 8.82 9.49
C GLN A 5 11.77 7.85 9.60
N ARG A 6 12.19 7.26 8.51
CA ARG A 6 13.29 6.29 8.44
C ARG A 6 13.89 6.25 7.03
N MET A 7 15.09 5.68 6.94
CA MET A 7 15.73 5.45 5.65
C MET A 7 14.92 4.44 4.83
N SER A 8 14.77 4.72 3.55
CA SER A 8 14.01 3.91 2.60
C SER A 8 14.65 3.98 1.21
N GLN A 9 14.20 3.17 0.27
CA GLN A 9 14.63 3.26 -1.13
C GLN A 9 14.32 4.63 -1.76
N VAL A 10 13.36 5.38 -1.22
CA VAL A 10 13.05 6.75 -1.66
C VAL A 10 14.10 7.72 -1.12
N THR A 11 14.44 7.62 0.18
CA THR A 11 15.48 8.48 0.77
C THR A 11 16.85 8.27 0.15
N GLU A 12 17.18 7.04 -0.25
CA GLU A 12 18.44 6.72 -0.94
C GLU A 12 18.59 7.42 -2.31
N ARG A 13 17.47 7.80 -2.91
CA ARG A 13 17.41 8.52 -4.19
C ARG A 13 17.14 10.00 -4.06
N ALA A 14 16.90 10.48 -2.85
CA ALA A 14 16.58 11.88 -2.60
C ALA A 14 17.85 12.71 -2.39
N ASP A 15 17.92 13.88 -3.01
CA ASP A 15 19.03 14.84 -2.79
C ASP A 15 18.96 15.48 -1.40
N VAL A 16 17.75 15.60 -0.85
CA VAL A 16 17.49 16.16 0.49
C VAL A 16 16.45 15.32 1.21
N VAL A 17 16.75 14.96 2.45
CA VAL A 17 15.85 14.21 3.33
C VAL A 17 15.54 15.05 4.57
N PHE A 18 14.25 15.26 4.83
CA PHE A 18 13.76 15.86 6.05
C PHE A 18 13.23 14.77 7.00
N PRO A 19 13.84 14.58 8.18
CA PRO A 19 13.33 13.64 9.16
C PRO A 19 12.01 14.16 9.73
N ALA A 20 10.95 13.36 9.59
CA ALA A 20 9.62 13.67 10.10
C ALA A 20 9.39 13.10 11.50
N ALA A 21 8.65 13.84 12.32
CA ALA A 21 8.26 13.40 13.64
C ALA A 21 7.36 12.16 13.58
N LEU A 22 7.52 11.27 14.55
CA LEU A 22 6.66 10.11 14.73
C LEU A 22 5.26 10.53 15.18
N MET A 23 4.28 9.63 15.08
CA MET A 23 2.89 9.90 15.49
C MET A 23 2.81 10.34 16.96
N GLU A 24 3.55 9.67 17.83
CA GLU A 24 3.63 9.95 19.26
C GLU A 24 4.36 11.24 19.65
N GLU A 25 5.02 11.87 18.67
CA GLU A 25 5.74 13.14 18.82
C GLU A 25 4.97 14.34 18.25
N GLN A 26 3.78 14.11 17.69
CA GLN A 26 2.97 15.09 17.00
C GLN A 26 1.72 15.46 17.79
N VAL A 27 1.12 16.57 17.41
CA VAL A 27 -0.23 16.99 17.82
C VAL A 27 -1.04 17.26 16.56
N GLY A 28 -2.24 16.73 16.52
CA GLY A 28 -3.11 16.93 15.35
C GLY A 28 -4.45 16.25 15.50
N ASN A 29 -5.19 16.26 14.40
CA ASN A 29 -6.44 15.54 14.28
C ASN A 29 -6.40 14.68 13.01
N PHE A 30 -7.14 13.60 13.03
CA PHE A 30 -7.37 12.80 11.85
C PHE A 30 -8.87 12.50 11.69
N LEU A 31 -9.29 12.26 10.48
CA LEU A 31 -10.63 11.79 10.17
C LEU A 31 -10.56 10.32 9.74
N ASN A 32 -11.45 9.49 10.27
CA ASN A 32 -11.63 8.15 9.74
C ASN A 32 -12.58 8.17 8.53
N TRP A 33 -12.83 7.00 7.94
CA TRP A 33 -13.73 6.86 6.79
C TRP A 33 -15.21 7.19 7.11
N GLU A 34 -15.59 7.18 8.39
CA GLU A 34 -16.93 7.59 8.88
C GLU A 34 -17.00 9.10 9.20
N HIS A 35 -15.97 9.89 8.87
CA HIS A 35 -15.84 11.31 9.20
C HIS A 35 -15.77 11.62 10.71
N ARG A 36 -15.42 10.63 11.54
CA ARG A 36 -15.20 10.86 12.97
C ARG A 36 -13.81 11.44 13.20
N VAL A 37 -13.78 12.51 13.99
CA VAL A 37 -12.53 13.18 14.35
C VAL A 37 -11.86 12.43 15.49
N GLY A 38 -10.64 11.94 15.28
CA GLY A 38 -9.74 11.49 16.32
C GLY A 38 -8.68 12.54 16.63
N ARG A 39 -8.19 12.58 17.86
CA ARG A 39 -7.16 13.50 18.29
C ARG A 39 -5.86 12.76 18.61
N VAL A 40 -4.76 13.25 18.08
CA VAL A 40 -3.40 12.83 18.44
C VAL A 40 -2.82 13.87 19.38
N ASN A 41 -2.28 13.41 20.50
CA ASN A 41 -1.54 14.24 21.44
C ASN A 41 -0.09 13.74 21.52
N ASN A 42 0.83 14.68 21.65
CA ASN A 42 2.22 14.36 21.89
C ASN A 42 2.37 13.65 23.25
N VAL A 43 2.83 12.42 23.24
CA VAL A 43 3.09 11.60 24.43
C VAL A 43 4.59 11.39 24.66
N ASN A 44 5.40 11.54 23.61
CA ASN A 44 6.85 11.38 23.66
C ASN A 44 7.53 12.75 23.56
N ARG A 45 7.93 13.31 24.69
CA ARG A 45 8.62 14.61 24.77
C ARG A 45 10.13 14.39 24.81
N GLN A 46 10.75 14.33 23.66
CA GLN A 46 12.20 14.32 23.54
C GLN A 46 12.78 15.73 23.58
N PRO A 47 14.00 15.94 24.11
CA PRO A 47 14.68 17.23 24.09
C PRO A 47 14.88 17.80 22.68
N VAL A 48 15.07 16.90 21.70
CA VAL A 48 15.17 17.21 20.27
C VAL A 48 14.21 16.29 19.53
N THR A 49 13.14 16.86 19.01
CA THR A 49 12.18 16.15 18.16
C THR A 49 12.35 16.58 16.72
N PRO A 50 12.22 15.67 15.76
CA PRO A 50 12.09 16.03 14.35
C PRO A 50 10.89 16.96 14.14
N MET A 51 10.90 17.71 13.05
CA MET A 51 9.77 18.57 12.71
C MET A 51 8.59 17.72 12.22
N THR A 52 7.38 18.17 12.53
CA THR A 52 6.17 17.60 11.92
C THR A 52 6.10 17.95 10.43
N ASP A 53 5.43 17.14 9.63
CA ASP A 53 5.24 17.39 8.19
C ASP A 53 4.70 18.80 7.93
N LEU A 54 3.72 19.24 8.72
CA LEU A 54 3.18 20.58 8.64
C LEU A 54 4.24 21.68 8.82
N ARG A 55 5.14 21.52 9.77
CA ARG A 55 6.23 22.49 10.00
C ARG A 55 7.29 22.46 8.90
N ILE A 56 7.59 21.27 8.37
CA ILE A 56 8.49 21.11 7.22
C ILE A 56 7.92 21.85 6.01
N LEU A 57 6.63 21.62 5.70
CA LEU A 57 5.96 22.28 4.59
C LEU A 57 5.89 23.81 4.77
N ALA A 58 5.59 24.27 5.98
CA ALA A 58 5.58 25.72 6.27
C ALA A 58 6.99 26.33 6.09
N ALA A 59 8.03 25.68 6.58
CA ALA A 59 9.40 26.15 6.43
C ALA A 59 9.86 26.18 4.97
N LEU A 60 9.47 25.19 4.19
CA LEU A 60 9.74 25.17 2.74
C LEU A 60 9.01 26.30 2.03
N ALA A 61 7.74 26.52 2.33
CA ALA A 61 6.95 27.61 1.75
C ALA A 61 7.58 28.98 2.07
N ASP A 62 7.99 29.19 3.33
CA ASP A 62 8.72 30.41 3.74
C ASP A 62 10.00 30.58 2.93
N ALA A 63 10.77 29.51 2.72
CA ALA A 63 12.01 29.57 1.95
C ALA A 63 11.77 29.90 0.45
N PHE A 64 10.60 29.55 -0.08
CA PHE A 64 10.17 29.93 -1.43
C PHE A 64 9.50 31.32 -1.49
N GLY A 65 9.40 32.04 -0.37
CA GLY A 65 8.75 33.34 -0.29
C GLY A 65 7.21 33.28 -0.36
N SER A 66 6.63 32.13 -0.03
CA SER A 66 5.17 31.91 -0.04
C SER A 66 4.71 31.43 1.33
N GLU A 67 4.10 32.31 2.13
CA GLU A 67 3.60 31.91 3.45
C GLU A 67 2.31 31.10 3.33
N LEU A 68 2.23 29.98 4.07
CA LEU A 68 1.02 29.16 4.17
C LEU A 68 -0.02 29.72 5.17
N GLY A 69 0.33 30.74 5.95
CA GLY A 69 -0.56 31.33 6.96
C GLY A 69 -0.65 30.55 8.27
N PHE A 70 -0.09 29.35 8.34
CA PHE A 70 -0.08 28.53 9.54
C PHE A 70 1.26 27.83 9.78
N ARG A 71 1.64 27.65 11.04
CA ARG A 71 2.86 26.94 11.48
C ARG A 71 2.60 25.91 12.58
N ALA A 72 1.35 25.82 13.01
CA ALA A 72 0.93 24.90 14.07
C ALA A 72 -0.39 24.22 13.70
N ALA A 73 -0.58 22.99 14.16
CA ALA A 73 -1.78 22.19 13.90
C ALA A 73 -3.08 22.93 14.28
N LYS A 74 -3.05 23.71 15.37
CA LYS A 74 -4.22 24.50 15.79
C LYS A 74 -4.63 25.55 14.75
N GLN A 75 -3.67 26.24 14.15
CA GLN A 75 -3.94 27.25 13.12
C GLN A 75 -4.53 26.59 11.86
N ALA A 76 -3.90 25.54 11.36
CA ALA A 76 -4.41 24.77 10.22
C ALA A 76 -5.82 24.21 10.48
N PHE A 77 -6.11 23.79 11.70
CA PHE A 77 -7.45 23.32 12.07
C PHE A 77 -8.47 24.47 12.12
N THR A 78 -8.07 25.68 12.53
CA THR A 78 -8.93 26.87 12.47
C THR A 78 -9.31 27.19 11.02
N ASP A 79 -8.33 27.23 10.12
CA ASP A 79 -8.56 27.48 8.68
C ASP A 79 -9.48 26.41 8.08
N LEU A 80 -9.26 25.14 8.42
CA LEU A 80 -10.13 24.06 7.98
C LEU A 80 -11.57 24.24 8.48
N THR A 81 -11.73 24.73 9.72
CA THR A 81 -13.05 24.97 10.32
C THR A 81 -13.77 26.15 9.63
N GLU A 82 -13.01 27.18 9.25
CA GLU A 82 -13.54 28.34 8.51
C GLU A 82 -14.01 27.97 7.09
N LEU A 83 -13.40 26.98 6.44
CA LEU A 83 -13.89 26.46 5.17
C LEU A 83 -15.27 25.83 5.29
N GLY A 84 -15.64 25.37 6.48
CA GLY A 84 -16.94 24.76 6.73
C GLY A 84 -17.13 23.40 6.06
N GLN A 85 -18.39 23.00 5.95
CA GLN A 85 -18.75 21.78 5.24
C GLN A 85 -18.87 22.06 3.73
N TRP A 86 -18.51 21.04 2.93
CA TRP A 86 -18.70 21.12 1.49
C TRP A 86 -20.18 21.28 1.15
N ASP A 87 -20.53 22.39 0.51
CA ASP A 87 -21.87 22.75 0.06
C ASP A 87 -22.01 22.76 -1.48
N GLY A 88 -20.94 22.46 -2.19
CA GLY A 88 -20.91 22.36 -3.64
C GLY A 88 -21.55 21.09 -4.18
N GLN A 89 -21.64 21.01 -5.50
CA GLN A 89 -22.15 19.83 -6.18
C GLN A 89 -21.27 18.61 -5.90
N ARG A 90 -21.87 17.54 -5.40
CA ARG A 90 -21.16 16.27 -5.24
C ARG A 90 -21.03 15.59 -6.60
N PRO A 91 -19.89 14.94 -6.88
CA PRO A 91 -19.76 14.12 -8.06
C PRO A 91 -20.81 13.01 -8.04
N ALA A 92 -21.30 12.63 -9.20
CA ALA A 92 -22.17 11.45 -9.32
C ALA A 92 -21.43 10.22 -8.80
N ALA A 93 -22.16 9.29 -8.17
CA ALA A 93 -21.58 8.00 -7.85
C ALA A 93 -21.03 7.38 -9.13
N PRO A 94 -19.83 6.75 -9.07
CA PRO A 94 -19.32 6.02 -10.23
C PRO A 94 -20.37 4.99 -10.66
N SER A 95 -20.71 4.98 -11.93
CA SER A 95 -21.52 3.90 -12.49
C SER A 95 -20.69 2.63 -12.51
N ASP A 96 -21.31 1.50 -12.18
CA ASP A 96 -20.70 0.20 -12.37
C ASP A 96 -20.38 0.04 -13.87
N ALA A 97 -19.11 0.21 -14.22
CA ALA A 97 -18.69 -0.15 -15.56
C ALA A 97 -18.73 -1.69 -15.63
N PRO A 98 -19.45 -2.26 -16.63
CA PRO A 98 -19.41 -3.69 -16.83
C PRO A 98 -17.96 -4.12 -17.04
N VAL A 99 -17.45 -4.99 -16.18
CA VAL A 99 -16.14 -5.60 -16.37
C VAL A 99 -16.29 -6.50 -17.59
N ALA A 100 -15.59 -6.18 -18.67
CA ALA A 100 -15.54 -7.05 -19.83
C ALA A 100 -14.97 -8.41 -19.40
N PRO A 101 -15.61 -9.53 -19.81
CA PRO A 101 -15.02 -10.84 -19.57
C PRO A 101 -13.61 -10.86 -20.17
N ALA A 102 -12.62 -11.19 -19.37
CA ALA A 102 -11.26 -11.36 -19.87
C ALA A 102 -11.12 -12.78 -20.38
N ASP A 103 -10.50 -12.93 -21.55
CA ASP A 103 -10.09 -14.25 -22.03
C ASP A 103 -8.91 -14.74 -21.17
N GLY A 104 -9.04 -15.92 -20.56
CA GLY A 104 -7.99 -16.54 -19.76
C GLY A 104 -8.09 -16.22 -18.26
N VAL A 105 -6.97 -16.33 -17.55
CA VAL A 105 -6.91 -16.15 -16.10
C VAL A 105 -6.74 -14.68 -15.77
N VAL A 106 -7.49 -14.21 -14.76
CA VAL A 106 -7.39 -12.84 -14.26
C VAL A 106 -6.79 -12.81 -12.86
N LEU A 107 -6.10 -11.72 -12.55
CA LEU A 107 -5.51 -11.47 -11.24
C LEU A 107 -6.56 -11.00 -10.23
N ALA A 108 -6.62 -11.66 -9.08
CA ALA A 108 -7.19 -11.12 -7.86
C ALA A 108 -6.04 -10.83 -6.89
N SER A 109 -6.05 -9.66 -6.28
CA SER A 109 -4.96 -9.28 -5.36
C SER A 109 -5.44 -8.28 -4.33
N TRP A 110 -5.04 -8.47 -3.08
CA TRP A 110 -5.20 -7.49 -2.02
C TRP A 110 -4.07 -7.62 -0.99
N ARG A 111 -3.94 -6.64 -0.13
CA ARG A 111 -2.94 -6.64 0.94
C ARG A 111 -3.36 -7.60 2.05
N GLU A 112 -2.43 -8.42 2.48
CA GLU A 112 -2.58 -9.16 3.73
C GLU A 112 -2.27 -8.24 4.93
N LEU A 113 -2.76 -8.61 6.11
CA LEU A 113 -2.51 -7.85 7.34
C LEU A 113 -1.01 -7.80 7.68
N LEU A 114 -0.32 -8.92 7.51
CA LEU A 114 1.13 -9.04 7.65
C LEU A 114 1.72 -9.44 6.31
N ASP A 115 2.26 -8.49 5.61
CA ASP A 115 2.86 -8.65 4.29
C ASP A 115 4.28 -8.07 4.25
N ALA A 116 4.94 -8.13 3.10
CA ALA A 116 6.26 -7.56 2.90
C ALA A 116 6.23 -6.05 2.61
N SER A 117 5.19 -5.34 3.04
CA SER A 117 5.11 -3.90 2.91
C SER A 117 5.99 -3.17 3.90
N GLN A 118 6.25 -1.91 3.61
CA GLN A 118 7.10 -1.04 4.43
C GLN A 118 6.55 -0.85 5.86
N GLY A 119 5.23 -0.94 6.07
CA GLY A 119 4.61 -0.83 7.38
C GLY A 119 5.00 -1.94 8.36
N ASN A 120 5.43 -3.10 7.85
CA ASN A 120 5.84 -4.26 8.64
C ASN A 120 7.37 -4.44 8.70
N ASP A 121 8.14 -3.45 8.24
CA ASP A 121 9.59 -3.50 8.30
C ASP A 121 10.08 -3.45 9.75
N TYR A 122 11.15 -4.19 10.02
CA TYR A 122 11.81 -4.32 11.34
C TYR A 122 11.01 -5.02 12.44
N GLU A 123 9.75 -5.36 12.19
CA GLU A 123 8.92 -6.14 13.12
C GLU A 123 9.14 -7.64 12.95
N ILE A 124 10.34 -8.11 13.29
CA ILE A 124 10.80 -9.48 13.05
C ILE A 124 9.87 -10.51 13.72
N ALA A 125 9.49 -10.26 14.97
CA ALA A 125 8.64 -11.18 15.72
C ALA A 125 7.23 -11.26 15.13
N LEU A 126 6.63 -10.13 14.78
CA LEU A 126 5.29 -10.06 14.18
C LEU A 126 5.30 -10.69 12.79
N ARG A 127 6.31 -10.39 11.97
CA ARG A 127 6.46 -10.96 10.62
C ARG A 127 6.64 -12.48 10.63
N ALA A 128 7.25 -13.04 11.66
CA ALA A 128 7.36 -14.50 11.80
C ALA A 128 6.01 -15.21 11.93
N THR A 129 4.93 -14.47 12.25
CA THR A 129 3.56 -14.99 12.31
C THR A 129 2.77 -14.78 11.01
N ALA A 130 3.38 -14.18 9.98
CA ALA A 130 2.73 -13.95 8.70
C ALA A 130 2.41 -15.28 8.00
N ARG A 131 1.30 -15.30 7.27
CA ARG A 131 0.98 -16.43 6.40
C ARG A 131 1.97 -16.50 5.25
N PRO A 132 2.31 -17.71 4.76
CA PRO A 132 3.13 -17.84 3.57
C PRO A 132 2.40 -17.23 2.37
N ALA A 133 3.17 -16.59 1.50
CA ALA A 133 2.63 -16.10 0.23
C ALA A 133 2.32 -17.30 -0.69
N LEU A 134 1.10 -17.40 -1.16
CA LEU A 134 0.59 -18.50 -1.98
C LEU A 134 -0.15 -17.94 -3.19
N ALA A 135 -0.13 -18.69 -4.29
CA ALA A 135 -1.00 -18.46 -5.44
C ALA A 135 -2.25 -19.33 -5.30
N ARG A 136 -3.40 -18.72 -4.98
CA ARG A 136 -4.67 -19.44 -4.82
C ARG A 136 -5.42 -19.49 -6.13
N VAL A 137 -5.87 -20.66 -6.49
CA VAL A 137 -6.66 -20.93 -7.72
C VAL A 137 -7.76 -21.93 -7.39
N SER A 138 -8.80 -22.01 -8.24
CA SER A 138 -9.73 -23.13 -8.14
C SER A 138 -9.04 -24.45 -8.56
N ARG A 139 -9.54 -25.58 -8.06
CA ARG A 139 -9.04 -26.90 -8.49
C ARG A 139 -9.19 -27.10 -9.99
N ALA A 140 -10.32 -26.71 -10.55
CA ALA A 140 -10.57 -26.81 -11.99
C ALA A 140 -9.57 -25.99 -12.80
N THR A 141 -9.24 -24.77 -12.36
CA THR A 141 -8.23 -23.93 -13.01
C THR A 141 -6.83 -24.53 -12.86
N ALA A 142 -6.48 -25.07 -11.69
CA ALA A 142 -5.19 -25.72 -11.48
C ALA A 142 -5.02 -26.95 -12.40
N GLU A 143 -6.03 -27.80 -12.49
CA GLU A 143 -6.04 -28.99 -13.36
C GLU A 143 -5.96 -28.61 -14.83
N ARG A 144 -6.77 -27.66 -15.28
CA ARG A 144 -6.78 -27.19 -16.67
C ARG A 144 -5.43 -26.62 -17.12
N LEU A 145 -4.73 -25.92 -16.22
CA LEU A 145 -3.42 -25.32 -16.48
C LEU A 145 -2.25 -26.28 -16.20
N GLY A 146 -2.52 -27.48 -15.70
CA GLY A 146 -1.50 -28.45 -15.33
C GLY A 146 -0.55 -27.95 -14.25
N LEU A 147 -1.07 -27.17 -13.28
CA LEU A 147 -0.25 -26.62 -12.22
C LEU A 147 0.17 -27.72 -11.22
N GLY A 148 1.47 -27.76 -10.91
CA GLY A 148 2.01 -28.55 -9.81
C GLY A 148 2.06 -27.75 -8.51
N ASP A 149 3.10 -28.00 -7.70
CA ASP A 149 3.27 -27.36 -6.40
C ASP A 149 3.65 -25.87 -6.50
N ILE A 150 4.18 -25.43 -7.63
CA ILE A 150 4.70 -24.07 -7.83
C ILE A 150 4.15 -23.53 -9.15
N ALA A 151 3.71 -22.28 -9.13
CA ALA A 151 3.28 -21.56 -10.32
C ALA A 151 4.08 -20.29 -10.54
N ARG A 152 4.31 -19.99 -11.81
CA ARG A 152 4.81 -18.69 -12.30
C ARG A 152 3.62 -17.87 -12.78
N ILE A 153 3.46 -16.67 -12.23
CA ILE A 153 2.42 -15.72 -12.61
C ILE A 153 3.09 -14.51 -13.23
N THR A 154 2.73 -14.14 -14.45
CA THR A 154 3.36 -13.06 -15.20
C THR A 154 2.35 -12.05 -15.69
N VAL A 155 2.70 -10.76 -15.56
CA VAL A 155 1.99 -9.61 -16.13
C VAL A 155 3.02 -8.68 -16.76
N GLY A 156 3.01 -8.53 -18.07
CA GLY A 156 4.03 -7.75 -18.77
C GLY A 156 5.44 -8.26 -18.44
N GLU A 157 6.27 -7.39 -17.89
CA GLU A 157 7.65 -7.71 -17.47
C GLU A 157 7.76 -8.22 -16.02
N HIS A 158 6.65 -8.22 -15.28
CA HIS A 158 6.66 -8.60 -13.87
C HIS A 158 6.25 -10.05 -13.68
N THR A 159 7.02 -10.76 -12.91
CA THR A 159 6.80 -12.18 -12.61
C THR A 159 6.94 -12.44 -11.11
N VAL A 160 6.05 -13.28 -10.59
CA VAL A 160 6.20 -13.87 -9.26
C VAL A 160 6.10 -15.39 -9.37
N ILE A 161 6.85 -16.08 -8.53
CA ILE A 161 6.83 -17.54 -8.43
C ILE A 161 6.40 -17.89 -7.00
N LEU A 162 5.30 -18.61 -6.88
CA LEU A 162 4.67 -18.91 -5.59
C LEU A 162 4.20 -20.36 -5.53
N PRO A 163 4.16 -20.96 -4.33
CA PRO A 163 3.48 -22.23 -4.12
C PRO A 163 2.00 -22.11 -4.47
N VAL A 164 1.44 -23.15 -5.06
CA VAL A 164 0.04 -23.22 -5.46
C VAL A 164 -0.82 -23.71 -4.31
N ASP A 165 -1.93 -23.02 -4.04
CA ASP A 165 -2.96 -23.41 -3.08
C ASP A 165 -4.30 -23.64 -3.82
N PRO A 166 -4.60 -24.88 -4.31
CA PRO A 166 -5.86 -25.18 -4.94
C PRO A 166 -7.00 -25.16 -3.92
N SER A 167 -8.04 -24.35 -4.18
CA SER A 167 -9.14 -24.15 -3.22
C SER A 167 -10.51 -24.25 -3.92
N ASP A 168 -11.43 -24.97 -3.30
CA ASP A 168 -12.81 -25.09 -3.79
C ASP A 168 -13.62 -23.79 -3.60
N SER A 169 -13.11 -22.85 -2.81
CA SER A 169 -13.72 -21.53 -2.60
C SER A 169 -13.31 -20.48 -3.64
N MET A 170 -12.38 -20.80 -4.52
CA MET A 170 -11.94 -19.91 -5.58
C MET A 170 -12.82 -20.04 -6.82
N VAL A 171 -13.07 -18.92 -7.47
CA VAL A 171 -13.75 -18.85 -8.76
C VAL A 171 -12.80 -19.35 -9.84
N ASP A 172 -13.34 -20.02 -10.86
CA ASP A 172 -12.57 -20.48 -12.02
C ASP A 172 -12.01 -19.29 -12.81
N ASP A 173 -10.86 -19.52 -13.45
CA ASP A 173 -10.14 -18.55 -14.23
C ASP A 173 -9.70 -17.29 -13.45
N VAL A 174 -9.54 -17.44 -12.14
CA VAL A 174 -8.98 -16.42 -11.25
C VAL A 174 -7.77 -16.99 -10.51
N VAL A 175 -6.66 -16.23 -10.48
CA VAL A 175 -5.55 -16.48 -9.57
C VAL A 175 -5.47 -15.35 -8.55
N TRP A 176 -5.52 -15.69 -7.27
CA TRP A 176 -5.26 -14.74 -6.21
C TRP A 176 -3.80 -14.81 -5.78
N VAL A 177 -3.17 -13.65 -5.70
CA VAL A 177 -1.79 -13.46 -5.25
C VAL A 177 -1.75 -12.36 -4.21
N PRO A 178 -1.02 -12.50 -3.08
CA PRO A 178 -0.84 -11.39 -2.15
C PRO A 178 -0.21 -10.21 -2.87
N MET A 179 -0.67 -8.99 -2.56
CA MET A 179 -0.16 -7.78 -3.23
C MET A 179 1.32 -7.53 -2.94
N ASN A 180 1.81 -7.92 -1.77
CA ASN A 180 3.20 -7.78 -1.36
C ASN A 180 3.77 -9.14 -0.89
N PRO A 181 3.97 -10.12 -1.79
CA PRO A 181 4.47 -11.44 -1.43
C PRO A 181 5.91 -11.39 -0.92
N SER A 182 6.72 -10.49 -1.49
CA SER A 182 8.09 -10.22 -1.08
C SER A 182 8.40 -8.71 -1.24
N ARG A 183 9.61 -8.30 -0.90
CA ARG A 183 10.06 -6.90 -1.10
C ARG A 183 10.42 -6.60 -2.55
N THR A 184 10.85 -7.60 -3.27
CA THR A 184 11.38 -7.48 -4.64
C THR A 184 10.39 -8.00 -5.69
N ASP A 185 9.73 -9.10 -5.39
CA ASP A 185 8.90 -9.81 -6.37
C ASP A 185 7.44 -9.43 -6.18
N ARG A 186 6.94 -8.57 -7.05
CA ARG A 186 5.57 -8.05 -7.02
C ARG A 186 4.99 -7.99 -8.42
N LEU A 187 3.70 -8.26 -8.51
CA LEU A 187 2.94 -7.97 -9.72
C LEU A 187 2.42 -6.54 -9.64
N TRP A 188 2.94 -5.65 -10.47
CA TRP A 188 2.48 -4.28 -10.58
C TRP A 188 1.26 -4.19 -11.51
N ALA A 189 0.16 -4.82 -11.08
CA ALA A 189 -1.07 -4.88 -11.84
C ALA A 189 -2.29 -4.72 -10.92
N ALA A 190 -3.34 -4.10 -11.45
CA ALA A 190 -4.60 -3.99 -10.75
C ALA A 190 -5.35 -5.33 -10.74
N PRO A 191 -6.18 -5.60 -9.72
CA PRO A 191 -7.13 -6.71 -9.78
C PRO A 191 -7.99 -6.65 -11.04
N GLY A 192 -8.27 -7.80 -11.63
CA GLY A 192 -8.97 -7.92 -12.92
C GLY A 192 -8.06 -7.89 -14.15
N THR A 193 -6.75 -7.62 -14.00
CA THR A 193 -5.80 -7.68 -15.12
C THR A 193 -5.60 -9.13 -15.58
N PRO A 194 -5.66 -9.41 -16.89
CA PRO A 194 -5.30 -10.72 -17.43
C PRO A 194 -3.84 -11.08 -17.13
N VAL A 195 -3.61 -12.31 -16.74
CA VAL A 195 -2.29 -12.81 -16.36
C VAL A 195 -1.99 -14.14 -17.05
N THR A 196 -0.71 -14.42 -17.26
CA THR A 196 -0.24 -15.74 -17.67
C THR A 196 0.13 -16.52 -16.41
N VAL A 197 -0.43 -17.72 -16.27
CA VAL A 197 -0.11 -18.64 -15.17
C VAL A 197 0.41 -19.95 -15.78
N SER A 198 1.58 -20.39 -15.35
CA SER A 198 2.21 -21.63 -15.81
C SER A 198 2.83 -22.42 -14.66
N ALA A 199 2.91 -23.73 -14.82
CA ALA A 199 3.65 -24.58 -13.89
C ALA A 199 5.14 -24.27 -13.94
N VAL A 200 5.81 -24.40 -12.80
CA VAL A 200 7.28 -24.42 -12.69
C VAL A 200 7.69 -25.84 -12.33
N PHE A 201 8.52 -26.44 -13.16
CA PHE A 201 9.08 -27.75 -12.91
C PHE A 201 10.45 -27.62 -12.24
N ALA A 202 10.80 -28.59 -11.40
CA ALA A 202 11.99 -28.55 -10.54
C ALA A 202 13.35 -28.43 -11.29
N ASP A 203 13.36 -28.60 -12.60
CA ASP A 203 14.58 -28.52 -13.43
C ASP A 203 14.91 -27.11 -13.96
N GLU A 204 14.09 -26.08 -13.67
CA GLU A 204 14.32 -24.70 -14.16
C GLU A 204 14.95 -23.77 -13.11
N GLY A 205 15.47 -24.30 -12.04
CA GLY A 205 15.95 -23.55 -10.86
C GLY A 205 17.44 -23.72 -10.51
N GLU A 206 18.36 -23.84 -11.51
CA GLU A 206 19.80 -23.63 -11.32
C GLU A 206 20.31 -22.40 -12.05
#